data_20e77aacf2cb7e465ca1425bfc3679e6
#
_entry.id   20e77aacf2cb7e465ca1425bfc3679e6
#
_cell.length_a   1.000
_cell.length_b   1.000
_cell.length_c   1.000
_cell.angle_alpha   90.00
_cell.angle_beta   90.00
_cell.angle_gamma   90.00
#
_symmetry.space_group_name_H-M   'P 1'
#
loop_
_entity.id
_entity.type
_entity.pdbx_description
1 polymer ?
#
loop_
_entity_poly.entity_id
_entity_poly.type
_entity_poly.pdbx_seq_one_letter_code
_entity_poly.pdbx_strand_id
1 'polypeptide(L)'
;VHGPVGLFNCIDFPAKKVLLLSGGVGITPMMSMARWWFDTNADVDITFVHSARTPKDIIFQRELDHMASRVGNFGLHLICEKIENGQAWHGYRGYLDQVKLELIAPDFLECEVFCCGPTPYMNAIKKLLQSNGFDMSHYHEESFGATPVEIEEEAFENAEIAQEEAEALTQDDMLRVEFASKGMSIHIAPGDTLHTAAAKLDLLIPKACGMGICGTCKVLVKEGETVMEHNGGITDDDIENGYVLSC
;
A
#
# COMPACT_ATOMS: atom_id res chain seq x y z
N VAL A 1 18.02 12.56 11.61
CA VAL A 1 16.61 12.38 11.21
C VAL A 1 16.54 12.77 9.76
N HIS A 2 16.20 11.82 8.89
CA HIS A 2 15.81 12.15 7.53
C HIS A 2 14.42 12.79 7.58
N GLY A 3 14.16 13.79 6.74
CA GLY A 3 12.86 14.46 6.65
C GLY A 3 11.75 13.50 6.18
N PRO A 4 10.49 13.92 6.21
CA PRO A 4 9.41 13.12 5.69
C PRO A 4 9.69 12.83 4.21
N VAL A 5 9.55 11.55 3.84
CA VAL A 5 9.69 11.05 2.47
C VAL A 5 8.39 10.36 2.05
N GLY A 6 8.14 10.24 0.77
CA GLY A 6 6.94 9.61 0.22
C GLY A 6 5.99 10.62 -0.43
N LEU A 7 5.18 10.11 -1.36
CA LEU A 7 4.25 10.90 -2.17
C LEU A 7 2.79 10.76 -1.73
N PHE A 8 2.51 9.90 -0.74
CA PHE A 8 1.15 9.63 -0.28
C PHE A 8 0.71 10.66 0.75
N ASN A 9 0.19 11.78 0.27
CA ASN A 9 -0.25 12.87 1.10
C ASN A 9 -1.37 13.70 0.42
N CYS A 10 -2.15 14.42 1.21
CA CYS A 10 -3.27 15.23 0.72
C CYS A 10 -2.88 16.63 0.22
N ILE A 11 -1.63 17.03 0.35
CA ILE A 11 -1.16 18.36 -0.05
C ILE A 11 -0.91 18.40 -1.55
N ASP A 12 -0.32 17.31 -2.08
CA ASP A 12 -0.02 17.20 -3.51
C ASP A 12 -1.26 16.90 -4.35
N PHE A 13 -2.34 16.40 -3.72
CA PHE A 13 -3.61 16.07 -4.35
C PHE A 13 -4.78 16.85 -3.72
N PRO A 14 -4.83 18.17 -3.89
CA PRO A 14 -5.87 19.00 -3.29
C PRO A 14 -7.23 18.74 -3.94
N ALA A 15 -8.24 18.43 -3.14
CA ALA A 15 -9.58 18.14 -3.61
C ALA A 15 -10.65 18.73 -2.70
N LYS A 16 -11.86 18.92 -3.24
CA LYS A 16 -13.05 19.35 -2.48
C LYS A 16 -13.81 18.18 -1.86
N LYS A 17 -13.69 16.99 -2.46
CA LYS A 17 -14.30 15.76 -1.98
C LYS A 17 -13.24 14.68 -1.90
N VAL A 18 -13.16 14.04 -0.76
CA VAL A 18 -12.16 13.02 -0.49
C VAL A 18 -12.81 11.77 0.09
N LEU A 19 -12.45 10.62 -0.45
CA LEU A 19 -12.83 9.31 0.05
C LEU A 19 -11.59 8.62 0.64
N LEU A 20 -11.56 8.48 1.98
CA LEU A 20 -10.50 7.79 2.70
C LEU A 20 -10.92 6.34 2.95
N LEU A 21 -10.19 5.40 2.38
CA LEU A 21 -10.44 3.96 2.49
C LEU A 21 -9.31 3.30 3.26
N SER A 22 -9.58 2.80 4.46
CA SER A 22 -8.55 2.19 5.31
C SER A 22 -8.91 0.80 5.80
N GLY A 23 -7.92 -0.10 5.83
CA GLY A 23 -8.02 -1.43 6.42
C GLY A 23 -7.00 -1.65 7.54
N GLY A 24 -7.47 -1.99 8.76
CA GLY A 24 -6.57 -2.26 9.89
C GLY A 24 -5.58 -1.11 10.16
N VAL A 25 -4.28 -1.43 10.19
CA VAL A 25 -3.21 -0.45 10.46
C VAL A 25 -3.08 0.63 9.38
N GLY A 26 -3.61 0.41 8.17
CA GLY A 26 -3.67 1.40 7.10
C GLY A 26 -4.50 2.65 7.42
N ILE A 27 -5.13 2.69 8.58
CA ILE A 27 -5.78 3.91 9.10
C ILE A 27 -4.78 5.02 9.42
N THR A 28 -3.51 4.73 9.66
CA THR A 28 -2.54 5.72 10.16
C THR A 28 -2.28 6.87 9.19
N PRO A 29 -2.03 6.69 7.89
CA PRO A 29 -1.92 7.81 6.96
C PRO A 29 -3.25 8.54 6.78
N MET A 30 -4.38 7.84 6.80
CA MET A 30 -5.71 8.47 6.73
C MET A 30 -5.95 9.40 7.93
N MET A 31 -5.58 8.98 9.14
CA MET A 31 -5.66 9.80 10.33
C MET A 31 -4.74 11.03 10.26
N SER A 32 -3.55 10.89 9.67
CA SER A 32 -2.65 12.02 9.46
C SER A 32 -3.29 13.09 8.58
N MET A 33 -3.88 12.70 7.46
CA MET A 33 -4.60 13.61 6.55
C MET A 33 -5.86 14.19 7.20
N ALA A 34 -6.66 13.35 7.87
CA ALA A 34 -7.88 13.80 8.56
C ALA A 34 -7.59 14.84 9.65
N ARG A 35 -6.52 14.62 10.44
CA ARG A 35 -6.05 15.62 11.43
C ARG A 35 -5.64 16.91 10.78
N TRP A 36 -4.92 16.86 9.68
CA TRP A 36 -4.52 18.06 8.93
C TRP A 36 -5.74 18.89 8.51
N TRP A 37 -6.74 18.28 7.88
CA TRP A 37 -7.95 18.99 7.49
C TRP A 37 -8.77 19.49 8.68
N PHE A 38 -8.85 18.70 9.74
CA PHE A 38 -9.54 19.09 10.98
C PHE A 38 -8.87 20.29 11.64
N ASP A 39 -7.55 20.26 11.84
CA ASP A 39 -6.77 21.31 12.51
C ASP A 39 -6.70 22.60 11.69
N THR A 40 -6.70 22.50 10.37
CA THR A 40 -6.70 23.67 9.48
C THR A 40 -8.10 24.19 9.17
N ASN A 41 -9.13 23.54 9.67
CA ASN A 41 -10.54 23.83 9.34
C ASN A 41 -10.76 23.91 7.82
N ALA A 42 -10.21 22.93 7.08
CA ALA A 42 -10.26 22.91 5.64
C ALA A 42 -11.69 22.70 5.13
N ASP A 43 -12.03 23.41 4.05
CA ASP A 43 -13.31 23.26 3.35
C ASP A 43 -13.25 22.08 2.37
N VAL A 44 -13.28 20.86 2.93
CA VAL A 44 -13.19 19.57 2.20
C VAL A 44 -14.26 18.64 2.73
N ASP A 45 -15.05 18.06 1.86
CA ASP A 45 -16.00 17.00 2.20
C ASP A 45 -15.25 15.67 2.32
N ILE A 46 -15.20 15.11 3.52
CA ILE A 46 -14.45 13.90 3.85
C ILE A 46 -15.41 12.77 4.11
N THR A 47 -15.35 11.71 3.31
CA THR A 47 -15.96 10.43 3.60
C THR A 47 -14.88 9.46 4.08
N PHE A 48 -14.87 9.17 5.38
CA PHE A 48 -13.90 8.29 6.01
C PHE A 48 -14.48 6.90 6.22
N VAL A 49 -13.97 5.90 5.49
CA VAL A 49 -14.38 4.50 5.61
C VAL A 49 -13.24 3.69 6.23
N HIS A 50 -13.50 3.09 7.40
CA HIS A 50 -12.52 2.21 8.05
C HIS A 50 -13.06 0.80 8.18
N SER A 51 -12.28 -0.16 7.70
CA SER A 51 -12.55 -1.60 7.77
C SER A 51 -11.68 -2.26 8.84
N ALA A 52 -12.29 -2.99 9.77
CA ALA A 52 -11.63 -3.72 10.84
C ALA A 52 -12.19 -5.16 10.93
N ARG A 53 -11.45 -6.07 11.56
CA ARG A 53 -11.94 -7.45 11.78
C ARG A 53 -13.12 -7.46 12.73
N THR A 54 -12.98 -6.79 13.86
CA THR A 54 -14.03 -6.67 14.88
C THR A 54 -14.10 -5.24 15.41
N PRO A 55 -15.17 -4.84 16.10
CA PRO A 55 -15.26 -3.51 16.72
C PRO A 55 -14.12 -3.17 17.70
N LYS A 56 -13.49 -4.19 18.31
CA LYS A 56 -12.35 -4.00 19.22
C LYS A 56 -11.06 -3.62 18.50
N ASP A 57 -10.96 -3.94 17.21
CA ASP A 57 -9.79 -3.68 16.39
C ASP A 57 -9.81 -2.30 15.72
N ILE A 58 -10.87 -1.50 15.96
CA ILE A 58 -10.98 -0.15 15.42
C ILE A 58 -10.02 0.78 16.17
N ILE A 59 -8.96 1.18 15.46
CA ILE A 59 -7.95 2.10 15.96
C ILE A 59 -8.52 3.54 15.85
N PHE A 60 -8.18 4.42 16.81
CA PHE A 60 -8.60 5.83 16.85
C PHE A 60 -10.12 6.08 16.89
N GLN A 61 -10.95 5.11 17.22
CA GLN A 61 -12.41 5.24 17.18
C GLN A 61 -12.91 6.51 17.89
N ARG A 62 -12.45 6.77 19.12
CA ARG A 62 -12.88 7.95 19.89
C ARG A 62 -12.52 9.27 19.23
N GLU A 63 -11.38 9.33 18.58
CA GLU A 63 -10.92 10.53 17.87
C GLU A 63 -11.73 10.75 16.61
N LEU A 64 -12.01 9.68 15.85
CA LEU A 64 -12.87 9.71 14.67
C LEU A 64 -14.30 10.13 15.02
N ASP A 65 -14.88 9.56 16.07
CA ASP A 65 -16.20 9.95 16.60
C ASP A 65 -16.22 11.45 16.99
N HIS A 66 -15.13 11.93 17.61
CA HIS A 66 -14.99 13.34 17.95
C HIS A 66 -14.97 14.23 16.71
N MET A 67 -14.15 13.90 15.70
CA MET A 67 -14.09 14.65 14.44
C MET A 67 -15.46 14.68 13.75
N ALA A 68 -16.11 13.53 13.60
CA ALA A 68 -17.42 13.42 12.98
C ALA A 68 -18.51 14.22 13.72
N SER A 69 -18.40 14.35 15.03
CA SER A 69 -19.36 15.13 15.82
C SER A 69 -19.15 16.66 15.76
N ARG A 70 -17.97 17.10 15.32
CA ARG A 70 -17.58 18.52 15.31
C ARG A 70 -17.62 19.17 13.94
N VAL A 71 -17.41 18.38 12.89
CA VAL A 71 -17.25 18.87 11.53
C VAL A 71 -18.38 18.29 10.66
N GLY A 72 -19.23 19.15 10.13
CA GLY A 72 -20.43 18.74 9.41
C GLY A 72 -20.16 18.08 8.05
N ASN A 73 -18.96 18.30 7.49
CA ASN A 73 -18.48 17.72 6.25
C ASN A 73 -17.50 16.55 6.47
N PHE A 74 -17.56 15.89 7.64
CA PHE A 74 -16.82 14.67 7.96
C PHE A 74 -17.77 13.50 8.21
N GLY A 75 -17.94 12.65 7.21
CA GLY A 75 -18.74 11.41 7.30
C GLY A 75 -17.86 10.23 7.74
N LEU A 76 -18.21 9.61 8.89
CA LEU A 76 -17.49 8.42 9.40
C LEU A 76 -18.31 7.16 9.17
N HIS A 77 -17.72 6.18 8.50
CA HIS A 77 -18.32 4.88 8.21
C HIS A 77 -17.39 3.74 8.64
N LEU A 78 -17.86 2.93 9.59
CA LEU A 78 -17.11 1.82 10.14
C LEU A 78 -17.69 0.50 9.63
N ILE A 79 -16.81 -0.39 9.14
CA ILE A 79 -17.16 -1.72 8.62
C ILE A 79 -16.41 -2.76 9.43
N CYS A 80 -17.11 -3.74 10.01
CA CYS A 80 -16.51 -4.86 10.70
C CYS A 80 -16.82 -6.19 10.03
N GLU A 81 -15.78 -6.98 9.76
CA GLU A 81 -15.92 -8.31 9.16
C GLU A 81 -16.76 -9.23 10.04
N LYS A 82 -16.44 -9.24 11.35
CA LYS A 82 -17.07 -10.14 12.34
C LYS A 82 -17.54 -9.34 13.55
N ILE A 83 -18.68 -9.76 14.09
CA ILE A 83 -19.22 -9.23 15.34
C ILE A 83 -19.29 -10.40 16.32
N GLU A 84 -18.61 -10.27 17.44
CA GLU A 84 -18.63 -11.28 18.49
C GLU A 84 -20.00 -11.31 19.20
N ASN A 85 -20.38 -12.48 19.71
CA ASN A 85 -21.63 -12.64 20.42
C ASN A 85 -21.70 -11.69 21.64
N GLY A 86 -22.80 -10.97 21.77
CA GLY A 86 -23.01 -10.02 22.86
C GLY A 86 -22.44 -8.61 22.62
N GLN A 87 -21.83 -8.34 21.46
CA GLN A 87 -21.42 -6.98 21.09
C GLN A 87 -22.55 -6.23 20.38
N ALA A 88 -22.87 -5.03 20.86
CA ALA A 88 -23.70 -4.09 20.13
C ALA A 88 -22.85 -3.47 19.00
N TRP A 89 -23.37 -3.50 17.76
CA TRP A 89 -22.71 -2.90 16.61
C TRP A 89 -23.74 -2.16 15.74
N HIS A 90 -23.44 -0.91 15.46
CA HIS A 90 -24.32 -0.04 14.69
C HIS A 90 -23.74 0.36 13.30
N GLY A 91 -22.50 -0.06 13.01
CA GLY A 91 -21.86 0.13 11.71
C GLY A 91 -22.19 -0.99 10.72
N TYR A 92 -21.52 -0.93 9.58
CA TYR A 92 -21.68 -1.92 8.51
C TYR A 92 -21.01 -3.26 8.88
N ARG A 93 -21.46 -4.35 8.23
CA ARG A 93 -20.90 -5.69 8.42
C ARG A 93 -20.31 -6.25 7.12
N GLY A 94 -19.32 -7.11 7.26
CA GLY A 94 -18.63 -7.77 6.17
C GLY A 94 -17.53 -6.90 5.56
N TYR A 95 -17.43 -6.91 4.25
CA TYR A 95 -16.46 -6.13 3.49
C TYR A 95 -17.13 -4.96 2.78
N LEU A 96 -16.33 -3.97 2.35
CA LEU A 96 -16.82 -2.93 1.47
C LEU A 96 -17.10 -3.56 0.10
N ASP A 97 -18.36 -3.47 -0.33
CA ASP A 97 -18.85 -3.93 -1.61
C ASP A 97 -19.50 -2.75 -2.38
N GLN A 98 -19.95 -3.00 -3.61
CA GLN A 98 -20.55 -1.98 -4.45
C GLN A 98 -21.75 -1.31 -3.77
N VAL A 99 -22.64 -2.09 -3.17
CA VAL A 99 -23.85 -1.56 -2.52
C VAL A 99 -23.49 -0.61 -1.37
N LYS A 100 -22.51 -0.99 -0.56
CA LYS A 100 -22.04 -0.13 0.54
C LYS A 100 -21.29 1.09 0.02
N LEU A 101 -20.47 0.94 -1.04
CA LEU A 101 -19.79 2.07 -1.66
C LEU A 101 -20.77 3.13 -2.16
N GLU A 102 -21.79 2.72 -2.94
CA GLU A 102 -22.83 3.61 -3.45
C GLU A 102 -23.68 4.25 -2.34
N LEU A 103 -23.92 3.53 -1.24
CA LEU A 103 -24.67 4.02 -0.10
C LEU A 103 -23.88 5.03 0.74
N ILE A 104 -22.57 4.77 0.93
CA ILE A 104 -21.67 5.56 1.78
C ILE A 104 -21.19 6.80 1.02
N ALA A 105 -20.81 6.65 -0.22
CA ALA A 105 -20.22 7.67 -1.07
C ALA A 105 -20.90 7.66 -2.46
N PRO A 106 -22.15 8.12 -2.59
CA PRO A 106 -22.88 8.09 -3.86
C PRO A 106 -22.20 8.90 -4.97
N ASP A 107 -21.35 9.83 -4.59
CA ASP A 107 -20.55 10.69 -5.46
C ASP A 107 -19.07 10.28 -5.52
N PHE A 108 -18.73 9.02 -5.21
CA PHE A 108 -17.35 8.53 -5.18
C PHE A 108 -16.58 8.76 -6.49
N LEU A 109 -17.28 8.84 -7.63
CA LEU A 109 -16.67 9.13 -8.93
C LEU A 109 -16.08 10.55 -9.04
N GLU A 110 -16.48 11.46 -8.14
CA GLU A 110 -16.00 12.86 -8.08
C GLU A 110 -14.92 13.06 -7.00
N CYS A 111 -14.58 12.01 -6.26
CA CYS A 111 -13.69 12.09 -5.12
C CYS A 111 -12.22 11.88 -5.51
N GLU A 112 -11.32 12.50 -4.77
CA GLU A 112 -9.94 12.06 -4.65
C GLU A 112 -9.90 10.91 -3.64
N VAL A 113 -9.42 9.74 -4.05
CA VAL A 113 -9.47 8.52 -3.25
C VAL A 113 -8.09 8.18 -2.71
N PHE A 114 -8.00 8.04 -1.40
CA PHE A 114 -6.79 7.54 -0.71
C PHE A 114 -7.10 6.18 -0.07
N CYS A 115 -6.28 5.18 -0.37
CA CYS A 115 -6.45 3.82 0.12
C CYS A 115 -5.18 3.31 0.80
N CYS A 116 -5.32 2.72 1.99
CA CYS A 116 -4.21 2.04 2.67
C CYS A 116 -4.73 0.89 3.52
N GLY A 117 -4.03 -0.23 3.47
CA GLY A 117 -4.39 -1.43 4.22
C GLY A 117 -3.59 -2.65 3.77
N PRO A 118 -3.94 -3.85 4.23
CA PRO A 118 -3.36 -5.09 3.72
C PRO A 118 -3.53 -5.23 2.21
N THR A 119 -2.57 -5.88 1.54
CA THR A 119 -2.57 -6.07 0.08
C THR A 119 -3.90 -6.63 -0.46
N PRO A 120 -4.50 -7.68 0.12
CA PRO A 120 -5.79 -8.19 -0.35
C PRO A 120 -6.93 -7.16 -0.26
N TYR A 121 -6.92 -6.32 0.79
CA TYR A 121 -7.88 -5.23 0.95
C TYR A 121 -7.73 -4.19 -0.17
N MET A 122 -6.51 -3.70 -0.41
CA MET A 122 -6.25 -2.70 -1.44
C MET A 122 -6.59 -3.22 -2.83
N ASN A 123 -6.23 -4.46 -3.15
CA ASN A 123 -6.58 -5.12 -4.41
C ASN A 123 -8.11 -5.22 -4.61
N ALA A 124 -8.86 -5.57 -3.55
CA ALA A 124 -10.31 -5.62 -3.59
C ALA A 124 -10.93 -4.23 -3.83
N ILE A 125 -10.42 -3.19 -3.16
CA ILE A 125 -10.84 -1.80 -3.36
C ILE A 125 -10.55 -1.33 -4.78
N LYS A 126 -9.34 -1.55 -5.27
CA LYS A 126 -8.93 -1.18 -6.63
C LYS A 126 -9.85 -1.81 -7.67
N LYS A 127 -10.10 -3.12 -7.55
CA LYS A 127 -11.01 -3.85 -8.43
C LYS A 127 -12.44 -3.32 -8.32
N LEU A 128 -12.92 -3.00 -7.12
CA LEU A 128 -14.24 -2.44 -6.89
C LEU A 128 -14.41 -1.10 -7.61
N LEU A 129 -13.47 -0.17 -7.44
CA LEU A 129 -13.50 1.15 -8.06
C LEU A 129 -13.43 1.05 -9.60
N GLN A 130 -12.49 0.26 -10.13
CA GLN A 130 -12.35 0.02 -11.57
C GLN A 130 -13.63 -0.56 -12.19
N SER A 131 -14.25 -1.55 -11.54
CA SER A 131 -15.46 -2.19 -12.03
C SER A 131 -16.67 -1.25 -12.06
N ASN A 132 -16.63 -0.16 -11.28
CA ASN A 132 -17.68 0.85 -11.20
C ASN A 132 -17.33 2.14 -11.97
N GLY A 133 -16.32 2.09 -12.86
CA GLY A 133 -16.00 3.18 -13.77
C GLY A 133 -15.25 4.36 -13.14
N PHE A 134 -14.61 4.16 -11.98
CA PHE A 134 -13.80 5.20 -11.34
C PHE A 134 -12.55 5.50 -12.17
N ASP A 135 -12.20 6.78 -12.29
CA ASP A 135 -10.95 7.20 -12.94
C ASP A 135 -9.78 6.98 -11.99
N MET A 136 -8.97 5.97 -12.29
CA MET A 136 -7.84 5.57 -11.46
C MET A 136 -6.71 6.59 -11.37
N SER A 137 -6.73 7.67 -12.16
CA SER A 137 -5.78 8.80 -11.99
C SER A 137 -6.02 9.60 -10.70
N HIS A 138 -7.22 9.47 -10.10
CA HIS A 138 -7.62 10.04 -8.81
C HIS A 138 -7.54 9.03 -7.65
N TYR A 139 -6.88 7.89 -7.86
CA TYR A 139 -6.69 6.87 -6.85
C TYR A 139 -5.24 6.82 -6.38
N HIS A 140 -5.03 7.00 -5.09
CA HIS A 140 -3.72 6.97 -4.42
C HIS A 140 -3.69 5.86 -3.39
N GLU A 141 -2.60 5.12 -3.35
CA GLU A 141 -2.44 4.05 -2.36
C GLU A 141 -1.05 4.06 -1.71
N GLU A 142 -1.01 3.64 -0.46
CA GLU A 142 0.22 3.35 0.26
C GLU A 142 0.11 1.97 0.90
N SER A 143 1.12 1.13 0.67
CA SER A 143 1.23 -0.18 1.29
C SER A 143 2.36 -0.18 2.32
N PHE A 144 2.16 -0.83 3.47
CA PHE A 144 3.21 -0.99 4.47
C PHE A 144 4.07 -2.24 4.27
N GLY A 145 3.97 -2.86 3.11
CA GLY A 145 4.58 -4.14 2.78
C GLY A 145 3.67 -5.31 3.20
N ALA A 146 3.89 -6.46 2.59
CA ALA A 146 3.16 -7.66 2.96
C ALA A 146 3.53 -8.11 4.38
N THR A 147 2.55 -8.59 5.15
CA THR A 147 2.83 -9.26 6.42
C THR A 147 3.54 -10.60 6.15
N PRO A 148 4.28 -11.18 7.12
CA PRO A 148 4.89 -12.50 6.93
C PRO A 148 3.88 -13.58 6.47
N VAL A 149 2.63 -13.50 6.91
CA VAL A 149 1.56 -14.42 6.50
C VAL A 149 1.13 -14.18 5.05
N GLU A 150 1.01 -12.92 4.63
CA GLU A 150 0.70 -12.56 3.23
C GLU A 150 1.84 -12.94 2.29
N ILE A 151 3.09 -12.82 2.75
CA ILE A 151 4.27 -13.27 2.00
C ILE A 151 4.23 -14.81 1.80
N GLU A 152 3.80 -15.56 2.81
CA GLU A 152 3.65 -17.03 2.70
C GLU A 152 2.51 -17.40 1.75
N GLU A 153 1.34 -16.74 1.84
CA GLU A 153 0.19 -17.01 0.96
C GLU A 153 0.48 -16.59 -0.49
N GLU A 154 1.04 -15.40 -0.73
CA GLU A 154 1.48 -14.95 -2.06
C GLU A 154 2.63 -15.81 -2.60
N ALA A 155 3.54 -16.30 -1.74
CA ALA A 155 4.60 -17.19 -2.15
C ALA A 155 4.07 -18.57 -2.56
N PHE A 156 2.99 -19.07 -1.96
CA PHE A 156 2.34 -20.32 -2.38
C PHE A 156 1.60 -20.16 -3.71
N GLU A 157 0.79 -19.11 -3.90
CA GLU A 157 0.09 -18.85 -5.16
C GLU A 157 1.07 -18.54 -6.30
N ASN A 158 2.10 -17.72 -6.05
CA ASN A 158 3.12 -17.39 -7.03
C ASN A 158 4.07 -18.57 -7.30
N ALA A 159 4.26 -19.50 -6.37
CA ALA A 159 5.06 -20.69 -6.58
C ALA A 159 4.38 -21.70 -7.53
N GLU A 160 3.06 -21.79 -7.53
CA GLU A 160 2.32 -22.61 -8.50
C GLU A 160 2.37 -21.99 -9.91
N ILE A 161 2.17 -20.66 -10.03
CA ILE A 161 2.26 -19.94 -11.30
C ILE A 161 3.71 -19.90 -11.82
N ALA A 162 4.68 -19.66 -10.95
CA ALA A 162 6.10 -19.61 -11.31
C ALA A 162 6.69 -21.01 -11.63
N GLN A 163 6.11 -22.10 -11.12
CA GLN A 163 6.50 -23.45 -11.53
C GLN A 163 6.02 -23.77 -12.93
N GLU A 164 4.82 -23.35 -13.34
CA GLU A 164 4.33 -23.50 -14.71
C GLU A 164 5.11 -22.63 -15.71
N GLU A 165 5.52 -21.42 -15.31
CA GLU A 165 6.33 -20.53 -16.16
C GLU A 165 7.83 -20.88 -16.17
N ALA A 166 8.39 -21.39 -15.07
CA ALA A 166 9.80 -21.78 -14.97
C ALA A 166 10.12 -23.07 -15.74
N GLU A 167 9.15 -23.96 -15.94
CA GLU A 167 9.30 -25.13 -16.82
C GLU A 167 9.41 -24.74 -18.33
N ALA A 168 9.06 -23.50 -18.68
CA ALA A 168 9.13 -22.97 -20.05
C ALA A 168 10.38 -22.13 -20.35
N LEU A 169 11.14 -21.69 -19.32
CA LEU A 169 12.35 -20.87 -19.50
C LEU A 169 13.57 -21.75 -19.74
N THR A 170 14.27 -21.51 -20.83
CA THR A 170 15.57 -22.14 -21.11
C THR A 170 16.69 -21.44 -20.32
N GLN A 171 17.83 -22.13 -20.09
CA GLN A 171 18.98 -21.56 -19.36
C GLN A 171 19.51 -20.25 -19.99
N ASP A 172 19.23 -20.02 -21.28
CA ASP A 172 19.63 -18.82 -22.02
C ASP A 172 18.77 -17.58 -21.68
N ASP A 173 17.60 -17.76 -21.06
CA ASP A 173 16.68 -16.68 -20.69
C ASP A 173 16.93 -16.12 -19.27
N MET A 174 17.85 -16.76 -18.50
CA MET A 174 18.14 -16.37 -17.12
C MET A 174 19.17 -15.24 -17.03
N LEU A 175 18.89 -14.26 -16.19
CA LEU A 175 19.77 -13.12 -15.93
C LEU A 175 20.82 -13.49 -14.86
N ARG A 176 22.10 -13.23 -15.12
CA ARG A 176 23.16 -13.42 -14.13
C ARG A 176 23.33 -12.18 -13.26
N VAL A 177 23.18 -12.34 -11.95
CA VAL A 177 23.48 -11.32 -10.96
C VAL A 177 24.71 -11.72 -10.14
N GLU A 178 25.68 -10.81 -10.00
CA GLU A 178 26.90 -11.00 -9.23
C GLU A 178 26.95 -10.00 -8.06
N PHE A 179 27.08 -10.51 -6.84
CA PHE A 179 27.31 -9.73 -5.64
C PHE A 179 28.81 -9.56 -5.40
N ALA A 180 29.41 -8.57 -6.06
CA ALA A 180 30.86 -8.36 -6.11
C ALA A 180 31.52 -8.24 -4.72
N SER A 181 30.83 -7.68 -3.75
CA SER A 181 31.34 -7.58 -2.36
C SER A 181 31.52 -8.92 -1.66
N LYS A 182 30.88 -9.97 -2.15
CA LYS A 182 30.94 -11.35 -1.61
C LYS A 182 31.52 -12.35 -2.59
N GLY A 183 31.74 -11.97 -3.85
CA GLY A 183 32.19 -12.86 -4.90
C GLY A 183 31.21 -13.98 -5.23
N MET A 184 29.91 -13.75 -5.01
CA MET A 184 28.85 -14.74 -5.22
C MET A 184 27.98 -14.33 -6.43
N SER A 185 27.56 -15.30 -7.21
CA SER A 185 26.66 -15.05 -8.34
C SER A 185 25.54 -16.07 -8.41
N ILE A 186 24.40 -15.64 -8.97
CA ILE A 186 23.20 -16.46 -9.14
C ILE A 186 22.54 -16.12 -10.48
N HIS A 187 21.83 -17.07 -11.05
CA HIS A 187 20.93 -16.83 -12.17
C HIS A 187 19.49 -16.67 -11.65
N ILE A 188 18.82 -15.64 -12.11
CA ILE A 188 17.45 -15.29 -11.73
C ILE A 188 16.58 -15.14 -12.98
N ALA A 189 15.27 -15.33 -12.82
CA ALA A 189 14.32 -15.08 -13.90
C ALA A 189 14.16 -13.59 -14.19
N PRO A 190 13.83 -13.19 -15.43
CA PRO A 190 13.38 -11.84 -15.70
C PRO A 190 12.18 -11.45 -14.80
N GLY A 191 12.27 -10.30 -14.14
CA GLY A 191 11.28 -9.86 -13.15
C GLY A 191 11.64 -10.11 -11.68
N ASP A 192 12.61 -11.02 -11.41
CA ASP A 192 13.13 -11.17 -10.04
C ASP A 192 13.85 -9.89 -9.58
N THR A 193 13.71 -9.55 -8.30
CA THR A 193 14.40 -8.39 -7.70
C THR A 193 15.81 -8.75 -7.23
N LEU A 194 16.70 -7.74 -7.14
CA LEU A 194 18.04 -7.93 -6.56
C LEU A 194 17.98 -8.41 -5.10
N HIS A 195 16.92 -8.00 -4.37
CA HIS A 195 16.69 -8.47 -3.00
C HIS A 195 16.37 -9.97 -2.96
N THR A 196 15.52 -10.47 -3.87
CA THR A 196 15.23 -11.90 -4.00
C THR A 196 16.47 -12.69 -4.40
N ALA A 197 17.27 -12.16 -5.33
CA ALA A 197 18.54 -12.76 -5.73
C ALA A 197 19.51 -12.91 -4.55
N ALA A 198 19.63 -11.86 -3.72
CA ALA A 198 20.48 -11.90 -2.52
C ALA A 198 19.97 -12.93 -1.50
N ALA A 199 18.68 -12.99 -1.26
CA ALA A 199 18.06 -13.93 -0.33
C ALA A 199 18.28 -15.39 -0.75
N LYS A 200 18.21 -15.71 -2.05
CA LYS A 200 18.54 -17.05 -2.59
C LYS A 200 20.01 -17.48 -2.34
N LEU A 201 20.89 -16.53 -2.03
CA LEU A 201 22.31 -16.76 -1.69
C LEU A 201 22.60 -16.59 -0.19
N ASP A 202 21.58 -16.53 0.65
CA ASP A 202 21.71 -16.21 2.09
C ASP A 202 22.43 -14.88 2.36
N LEU A 203 22.37 -13.93 1.42
CA LEU A 203 22.89 -12.59 1.58
C LEU A 203 21.82 -11.65 2.11
N LEU A 204 22.09 -11.00 3.23
CA LEU A 204 21.16 -10.06 3.85
C LEU A 204 21.32 -8.66 3.23
N ILE A 205 20.34 -8.23 2.46
CA ILE A 205 20.13 -6.82 2.12
C ILE A 205 19.03 -6.32 3.06
N PRO A 206 19.26 -5.26 3.86
CA PRO A 206 18.20 -4.71 4.71
C PRO A 206 17.00 -4.29 3.87
N LYS A 207 15.79 -4.64 4.32
CA LYS A 207 14.52 -4.26 3.67
C LYS A 207 13.53 -3.85 4.75
N ALA A 208 12.77 -2.76 4.50
CA ALA A 208 11.72 -2.32 5.41
C ALA A 208 10.38 -2.20 4.67
N CYS A 209 10.19 -1.18 3.82
CA CYS A 209 8.88 -0.92 3.21
C CYS A 209 8.55 -1.81 2.00
N GLY A 210 9.53 -2.26 1.24
CA GLY A 210 9.34 -3.05 0.01
C GLY A 210 8.74 -2.27 -1.19
N MET A 211 8.62 -0.94 -1.09
CA MET A 211 7.85 -0.10 -2.04
C MET A 211 8.63 1.11 -2.55
N GLY A 212 9.95 1.09 -2.40
CA GLY A 212 10.77 2.20 -2.87
C GLY A 212 10.60 3.52 -2.10
N ILE A 213 10.07 3.49 -0.85
CA ILE A 213 9.83 4.71 -0.04
C ILE A 213 10.93 4.97 0.97
N CYS A 214 11.41 3.93 1.69
CA CYS A 214 12.26 4.13 2.87
C CYS A 214 13.76 4.19 2.57
N GLY A 215 14.20 3.77 1.38
CA GLY A 215 15.61 3.75 0.99
C GLY A 215 16.48 2.71 1.71
N THR A 216 15.89 1.87 2.59
CA THR A 216 16.65 0.91 3.41
C THR A 216 17.36 -0.16 2.58
N CYS A 217 16.79 -0.54 1.43
CA CYS A 217 17.31 -1.57 0.53
C CYS A 217 18.23 -1.01 -0.57
N LYS A 218 18.80 0.18 -0.39
CA LYS A 218 19.67 0.83 -1.39
C LYS A 218 20.96 0.05 -1.56
N VAL A 219 21.30 -0.27 -2.81
CA VAL A 219 22.54 -0.96 -3.22
C VAL A 219 23.20 -0.24 -4.37
N LEU A 220 24.52 -0.41 -4.53
CA LEU A 220 25.27 0.15 -5.65
C LEU A 220 25.37 -0.88 -6.77
N VAL A 221 24.89 -0.53 -7.96
CA VAL A 221 25.10 -1.28 -9.19
C VAL A 221 26.42 -0.85 -9.80
N LYS A 222 27.36 -1.80 -10.00
CA LYS A 222 28.69 -1.52 -10.57
C LYS A 222 28.70 -1.66 -12.08
N GLU A 223 27.96 -2.62 -12.59
CA GLU A 223 27.85 -2.94 -14.01
C GLU A 223 26.47 -3.51 -14.30
N GLY A 224 25.95 -3.26 -15.49
CA GLY A 224 24.65 -3.73 -15.94
C GLY A 224 23.54 -2.67 -15.82
N GLU A 225 22.37 -3.02 -16.31
CA GLU A 225 21.17 -2.17 -16.28
C GLU A 225 20.12 -2.77 -15.37
N THR A 226 19.40 -1.90 -14.67
CA THR A 226 18.29 -2.27 -13.77
C THR A 226 17.10 -1.37 -14.04
N VAL A 227 15.90 -1.91 -13.98
CA VAL A 227 14.67 -1.13 -13.97
C VAL A 227 14.25 -0.94 -12.52
N MET A 228 13.95 0.28 -12.14
CA MET A 228 13.57 0.61 -10.77
C MET A 228 12.36 1.55 -10.77
N GLU A 229 11.35 1.18 -10.01
CA GLU A 229 10.25 2.07 -9.64
C GLU A 229 10.42 2.48 -8.18
N HIS A 230 10.23 3.77 -7.88
CA HIS A 230 10.38 4.25 -6.50
C HIS A 230 9.39 5.39 -6.18
N ASN A 231 9.06 5.51 -4.90
CA ASN A 231 8.16 6.53 -4.35
C ASN A 231 8.91 7.48 -3.39
N GLY A 232 10.07 7.98 -3.85
CA GLY A 232 10.87 8.98 -3.12
C GLY A 232 11.90 8.41 -2.13
N GLY A 233 12.12 7.08 -2.09
CA GLY A 233 13.11 6.45 -1.20
C GLY A 233 14.57 6.54 -1.68
N ILE A 234 14.81 7.16 -2.83
CA ILE A 234 16.14 7.38 -3.40
C ILE A 234 16.16 8.75 -4.06
N THR A 235 17.27 9.46 -3.99
CA THR A 235 17.44 10.77 -4.61
C THR A 235 18.00 10.66 -6.03
N ASP A 236 17.81 11.71 -6.84
CA ASP A 236 18.39 11.78 -8.18
C ASP A 236 19.92 11.69 -8.13
N ASP A 237 20.56 12.32 -7.14
CA ASP A 237 22.00 12.22 -6.91
C ASP A 237 22.46 10.77 -6.63
N ASP A 238 21.67 9.99 -5.87
CA ASP A 238 21.96 8.58 -5.64
C ASP A 238 21.87 7.77 -6.94
N ILE A 239 20.84 8.02 -7.75
CA ILE A 239 20.61 7.34 -9.04
C ILE A 239 21.76 7.66 -10.00
N GLU A 240 22.16 8.93 -10.10
CA GLU A 240 23.30 9.36 -10.92
C GLU A 240 24.62 8.70 -10.46
N ASN A 241 24.75 8.41 -9.17
CA ASN A 241 25.91 7.69 -8.61
C ASN A 241 25.78 6.16 -8.70
N GLY A 242 24.78 5.63 -9.39
CA GLY A 242 24.58 4.21 -9.66
C GLY A 242 23.94 3.43 -8.52
N TYR A 243 23.29 4.11 -7.56
CA TYR A 243 22.50 3.43 -6.54
C TYR A 243 21.11 3.09 -7.04
N VAL A 244 20.60 1.95 -6.59
CA VAL A 244 19.22 1.51 -6.85
C VAL A 244 18.60 0.94 -5.57
N LEU A 245 17.27 0.86 -5.54
CA LEU A 245 16.55 0.13 -4.51
C LEU A 245 16.39 -1.32 -4.98
N SER A 246 16.76 -2.28 -4.14
CA SER A 246 16.81 -3.70 -4.51
C SER A 246 15.48 -4.44 -4.30
N CYS A 247 14.47 -3.78 -3.76
CA CYS A 247 13.15 -4.38 -3.47
C CYS A 247 12.24 -4.47 -4.68
#